data_5687e86197bc79d0758f7b966d15dd70
#
_entry.id   5687e86197bc79d0758f7b966d15dd70
#
_cell.length_a   1.000
_cell.length_b   1.000
_cell.length_c   1.000
_cell.angle_alpha   90.00
_cell.angle_beta   90.00
_cell.angle_gamma   90.00
#
_symmetry.space_group_name_H-M   'P 1'
#
loop_
_entity.id
_entity.type
_entity.pdbx_description
1 polymer ?
#
loop_
_entity_poly.entity_id
_entity_poly.type
_entity_poly.pdbx_seq_one_letter_code
_entity_poly.pdbx_strand_id
1 'polypeptide(L)'
;MGHKTALILSGGGARGAYQAGVLKGLAEILPEKTKSPFQIISGVSAGAINSAKLACDIESFSNAVEKLNFLWSQIQTDQVFTTDFLSINKFSLGFFGQQKKMDALLDTSPLLQLINKHCDFLKIKKNLDAGLFESLIITANNYNSGAAFSFIQSTSSKLTWQDSRRLALLSNIEAEHVMASSAIPMLFPPIKIGTQYYGDGCVRNNTPCSPSLRMGAEKIFVIGVRKQMDLEISGRPMAPTQSFQGAPSMIRIFNTLLNAVLLDSVEQDVRRIQRINELIDGIGPSANPKGFHKIPALCISPSEDIGEIARQQAHHLPRLIRMSISAIGSLDEASEILSYLLFETHFCRKLLEMGYNDAMNSKHQIEEFFLGDV
;
A
#
# COMPACT_ATOMS: atom_id res chain seq x y z
N MET A 1 -12.34 -24.57 13.29
CA MET A 1 -12.51 -23.16 12.90
C MET A 1 -11.33 -22.83 12.00
N GLY A 2 -11.56 -22.28 10.79
CA GLY A 2 -10.45 -21.92 9.90
C GLY A 2 -9.58 -20.82 10.51
N HIS A 3 -8.29 -20.84 10.21
CA HIS A 3 -7.34 -19.82 10.68
C HIS A 3 -7.73 -18.43 10.17
N LYS A 4 -7.62 -17.41 11.04
CA LYS A 4 -7.84 -16.00 10.67
C LYS A 4 -6.72 -15.50 9.78
N THR A 5 -6.99 -15.36 8.50
CA THR A 5 -6.03 -14.86 7.52
C THR A 5 -6.20 -13.35 7.33
N ALA A 6 -5.09 -12.62 7.40
CA ALA A 6 -5.06 -11.21 7.09
C ALA A 6 -4.46 -10.96 5.70
N LEU A 7 -5.10 -10.05 4.95
CA LEU A 7 -4.55 -9.44 3.74
C LEU A 7 -3.88 -8.12 4.10
N ILE A 8 -2.61 -7.96 3.71
CA ILE A 8 -1.85 -6.73 3.90
C ILE A 8 -1.51 -6.14 2.54
N LEU A 9 -2.03 -4.94 2.27
CA LEU A 9 -1.79 -4.19 1.04
C LEU A 9 -0.92 -2.98 1.33
N SER A 10 0.32 -3.01 0.82
CA SER A 10 1.30 -1.94 1.02
C SER A 10 0.95 -0.67 0.22
N GLY A 11 1.57 0.44 0.59
CA GLY A 11 1.51 1.67 -0.20
C GLY A 11 2.35 1.62 -1.46
N GLY A 12 2.12 2.56 -2.38
CA GLY A 12 2.90 2.62 -3.61
C GLY A 12 2.32 3.48 -4.73
N GLY A 13 1.30 4.30 -4.50
CA GLY A 13 0.68 5.11 -5.54
C GLY A 13 0.15 4.26 -6.69
N ALA A 14 0.51 4.58 -7.94
CA ALA A 14 0.07 3.83 -9.13
C ALA A 14 0.52 2.36 -9.14
N ARG A 15 1.53 1.98 -8.34
CA ARG A 15 1.93 0.57 -8.14
C ARG A 15 0.81 -0.27 -7.51
N GLY A 16 -0.22 0.35 -6.92
CA GLY A 16 -1.40 -0.35 -6.41
C GLY A 16 -2.13 -1.20 -7.45
N ALA A 17 -1.96 -0.91 -8.74
CA ALA A 17 -2.45 -1.75 -9.84
C ALA A 17 -1.86 -3.17 -9.81
N TYR A 18 -0.59 -3.33 -9.42
CA TYR A 18 0.05 -4.63 -9.26
C TYR A 18 -0.71 -5.50 -8.23
N GLN A 19 -1.11 -4.91 -7.11
CA GLN A 19 -1.86 -5.64 -6.07
C GLN A 19 -3.20 -6.15 -6.58
N ALA A 20 -3.90 -5.37 -7.40
CA ALA A 20 -5.14 -5.81 -8.03
C ALA A 20 -4.91 -6.99 -8.98
N GLY A 21 -3.79 -7.00 -9.72
CA GLY A 21 -3.38 -8.12 -10.56
C GLY A 21 -3.12 -9.40 -9.76
N VAL A 22 -2.38 -9.29 -8.65
CA VAL A 22 -2.13 -10.44 -7.74
C VAL A 22 -3.44 -10.99 -7.18
N LEU A 23 -4.35 -10.10 -6.74
CA LEU A 23 -5.66 -10.53 -6.24
C LEU A 23 -6.49 -11.24 -7.32
N LYS A 24 -6.34 -10.86 -8.60
CA LYS A 24 -6.99 -11.55 -9.72
C LYS A 24 -6.45 -12.97 -9.88
N GLY A 25 -5.14 -13.15 -9.87
CA GLY A 25 -4.54 -14.49 -9.90
C GLY A 25 -4.96 -15.34 -8.70
N LEU A 26 -5.00 -14.73 -7.51
CA LEU A 26 -5.49 -15.40 -6.29
C LEU A 26 -6.94 -15.88 -6.43
N ALA A 27 -7.83 -15.05 -6.99
CA ALA A 27 -9.24 -15.40 -7.17
C ALA A 27 -9.43 -16.57 -8.17
N GLU A 28 -8.52 -16.73 -9.14
CA GLU A 28 -8.52 -17.87 -10.07
C GLU A 28 -7.92 -19.14 -9.48
N ILE A 29 -6.92 -19.00 -8.59
CA ILE A 29 -6.26 -20.14 -7.93
C ILE A 29 -7.19 -20.75 -6.88
N LEU A 30 -7.89 -19.92 -6.10
CA LEU A 30 -8.76 -20.39 -5.03
C LEU A 30 -10.10 -20.92 -5.57
N PRO A 31 -10.75 -21.90 -4.90
CA PRO A 31 -12.04 -22.43 -5.33
C PRO A 31 -13.11 -21.34 -5.42
N GLU A 32 -13.93 -21.33 -6.49
CA GLU A 32 -14.99 -20.35 -6.75
C GLU A 32 -16.00 -20.19 -5.59
N LYS A 33 -16.22 -21.23 -4.79
CA LYS A 33 -17.13 -21.22 -3.63
C LYS A 33 -16.52 -20.51 -2.42
N THR A 34 -15.32 -20.02 -2.51
CA THR A 34 -14.62 -19.40 -1.39
C THR A 34 -15.23 -18.04 -1.13
N LYS A 35 -15.89 -17.87 0.01
CA LYS A 35 -16.12 -16.55 0.61
C LYS A 35 -14.74 -15.88 0.68
N SER A 36 -14.69 -14.58 0.94
CA SER A 36 -13.40 -13.92 1.13
C SER A 36 -12.43 -14.82 1.90
N PRO A 37 -11.23 -15.12 1.36
CA PRO A 37 -10.23 -15.90 2.09
C PRO A 37 -9.63 -15.10 3.26
N PHE A 38 -10.01 -13.81 3.39
CA PHE A 38 -9.46 -12.88 4.36
C PHE A 38 -10.51 -12.46 5.37
N GLN A 39 -10.23 -12.68 6.65
CA GLN A 39 -11.03 -12.19 7.78
C GLN A 39 -10.61 -10.78 8.18
N ILE A 40 -9.36 -10.41 7.93
CA ILE A 40 -8.81 -9.10 8.23
C ILE A 40 -8.24 -8.51 6.95
N ILE A 41 -8.62 -7.28 6.61
CA ILE A 41 -8.12 -6.57 5.43
C ILE A 41 -7.44 -5.30 5.93
N SER A 42 -6.16 -5.13 5.62
CA SER A 42 -5.37 -3.98 6.05
C SER A 42 -4.67 -3.33 4.87
N GLY A 43 -4.79 -2.01 4.78
CA GLY A 43 -4.17 -1.25 3.71
C GLY A 43 -3.59 0.08 4.17
N VAL A 44 -2.59 0.54 3.42
CA VAL A 44 -1.98 1.85 3.57
C VAL A 44 -1.77 2.49 2.20
N SER A 45 -2.00 3.80 2.06
CA SER A 45 -1.83 4.54 0.79
C SER A 45 -2.67 3.91 -0.34
N ALA A 46 -2.09 3.57 -1.49
CA ALA A 46 -2.79 2.85 -2.55
C ALA A 46 -3.42 1.54 -2.06
N GLY A 47 -2.76 0.84 -1.12
CA GLY A 47 -3.32 -0.33 -0.46
C GLY A 47 -4.59 -0.01 0.36
N ALA A 48 -4.73 1.19 0.89
CA ALA A 48 -5.96 1.63 1.56
C ALA A 48 -7.13 1.77 0.57
N ILE A 49 -6.86 2.30 -0.62
CA ILE A 49 -7.84 2.37 -1.72
C ILE A 49 -8.31 0.97 -2.11
N ASN A 50 -7.35 0.06 -2.35
CA ASN A 50 -7.64 -1.32 -2.71
C ASN A 50 -8.39 -2.07 -1.61
N SER A 51 -7.99 -1.90 -0.35
CA SER A 51 -8.63 -2.52 0.82
C SER A 51 -10.07 -2.05 1.00
N ALA A 52 -10.30 -0.73 0.91
CA ALA A 52 -11.65 -0.17 1.03
C ALA A 52 -12.55 -0.64 -0.11
N LYS A 53 -12.06 -0.61 -1.37
CA LYS A 53 -12.80 -1.09 -2.53
C LYS A 53 -13.15 -2.56 -2.41
N LEU A 54 -12.19 -3.39 -2.00
CA LEU A 54 -12.41 -4.82 -1.78
C LEU A 54 -13.47 -5.05 -0.68
N ALA A 55 -13.37 -4.36 0.46
CA ALA A 55 -14.31 -4.48 1.57
C ALA A 55 -15.73 -4.03 1.22
N CYS A 56 -15.89 -3.02 0.34
CA CYS A 56 -17.19 -2.58 -0.15
C CYS A 56 -17.90 -3.64 -1.01
N ASP A 57 -17.15 -4.41 -1.81
CA ASP A 57 -17.70 -5.35 -2.80
C ASP A 57 -17.52 -6.83 -2.40
N ILE A 58 -17.10 -7.13 -1.18
CA ILE A 58 -16.68 -8.46 -0.71
C ILE A 58 -17.79 -9.53 -0.68
N GLU A 59 -19.02 -9.19 -1.02
CA GLU A 59 -20.15 -10.13 -1.12
C GLU A 59 -19.81 -11.34 -2.00
N SER A 60 -18.96 -11.13 -3.03
CA SER A 60 -18.30 -12.17 -3.80
C SER A 60 -16.85 -11.74 -4.03
N PHE A 61 -15.89 -12.52 -3.56
CA PHE A 61 -14.48 -12.20 -3.67
C PHE A 61 -14.04 -12.03 -5.14
N SER A 62 -14.41 -12.97 -6.02
CA SER A 62 -14.07 -12.87 -7.44
C SER A 62 -14.65 -11.61 -8.10
N ASN A 63 -15.92 -11.27 -7.82
CA ASN A 63 -16.53 -10.07 -8.37
C ASN A 63 -15.90 -8.78 -7.80
N ALA A 64 -15.56 -8.76 -6.51
CA ALA A 64 -14.86 -7.63 -5.89
C ALA A 64 -13.51 -7.39 -6.55
N VAL A 65 -12.77 -8.47 -6.81
CA VAL A 65 -11.47 -8.43 -7.50
C VAL A 65 -11.63 -7.98 -8.96
N GLU A 66 -12.62 -8.47 -9.68
CA GLU A 66 -12.90 -8.01 -11.06
C GLU A 66 -13.18 -6.50 -11.13
N LYS A 67 -14.03 -5.99 -10.23
CA LYS A 67 -14.31 -4.56 -10.13
C LYS A 67 -13.06 -3.74 -9.80
N LEU A 68 -12.20 -4.25 -8.92
CA LEU A 68 -10.94 -3.62 -8.59
C LEU A 68 -10.00 -3.58 -9.80
N ASN A 69 -9.86 -4.70 -10.53
CA ASN A 69 -9.07 -4.77 -11.74
C ASN A 69 -9.60 -3.83 -12.83
N PHE A 70 -10.93 -3.78 -12.99
CA PHE A 70 -11.55 -2.84 -13.93
C PHE A 70 -11.21 -1.39 -13.59
N LEU A 71 -11.31 -0.99 -12.32
CA LEU A 71 -10.96 0.36 -11.86
C LEU A 71 -9.51 0.72 -12.26
N TRP A 72 -8.55 -0.13 -11.92
CA TRP A 72 -7.14 0.11 -12.26
C TRP A 72 -6.87 0.06 -13.78
N SER A 73 -7.60 -0.75 -14.53
CA SER A 73 -7.44 -0.87 -15.99
C SER A 73 -7.92 0.36 -16.78
N GLN A 74 -8.68 1.26 -16.15
CA GLN A 74 -9.27 2.46 -16.77
C GLN A 74 -8.76 3.76 -16.14
N ILE A 75 -7.92 3.67 -15.10
CA ILE A 75 -7.47 4.85 -14.36
C ILE A 75 -6.61 5.76 -15.23
N GLN A 76 -6.76 7.08 -15.04
CA GLN A 76 -5.97 8.13 -15.69
C GLN A 76 -5.53 9.15 -14.64
N THR A 77 -4.44 9.84 -14.90
CA THR A 77 -3.82 10.80 -13.98
C THR A 77 -4.79 11.91 -13.55
N ASP A 78 -5.59 12.43 -14.46
CA ASP A 78 -6.57 13.50 -14.22
C ASP A 78 -7.74 13.07 -13.31
N GLN A 79 -7.96 11.76 -13.15
CA GLN A 79 -8.91 11.20 -12.18
C GLN A 79 -8.33 11.08 -10.77
N VAL A 80 -7.02 11.22 -10.61
CA VAL A 80 -6.33 11.08 -9.33
C VAL A 80 -5.89 12.44 -8.80
N PHE A 81 -5.26 13.25 -9.65
CA PHE A 81 -4.83 14.59 -9.26
C PHE A 81 -4.77 15.54 -10.46
N THR A 82 -4.87 16.83 -10.17
CA THR A 82 -4.64 17.89 -11.14
C THR A 82 -3.46 18.75 -10.73
N THR A 83 -2.81 19.34 -11.73
CA THR A 83 -1.74 20.31 -11.57
C THR A 83 -2.27 21.69 -11.89
N ASP A 84 -2.51 22.51 -10.87
CA ASP A 84 -2.78 23.91 -11.11
C ASP A 84 -1.49 24.66 -11.42
N PHE A 85 -1.44 25.30 -12.57
CA PHE A 85 -0.32 26.18 -12.98
C PHE A 85 -0.02 27.25 -11.93
N LEU A 86 -1.04 27.72 -11.21
CA LEU A 86 -0.92 28.66 -10.11
C LEU A 86 -0.25 28.07 -8.86
N SER A 87 -0.38 26.76 -8.63
CA SER A 87 0.25 26.08 -7.48
C SER A 87 1.74 25.89 -7.70
N ILE A 88 2.18 25.60 -8.92
CA ILE A 88 3.61 25.47 -9.27
C ILE A 88 4.32 26.82 -9.18
N ASN A 89 3.69 27.92 -9.64
CA ASN A 89 4.25 29.27 -9.52
C ASN A 89 4.28 29.77 -8.06
N LYS A 90 3.33 29.37 -7.23
CA LYS A 90 3.33 29.67 -5.79
C LYS A 90 4.45 28.94 -5.05
N PHE A 91 4.84 27.74 -5.51
CA PHE A 91 5.96 27.00 -4.94
C PHE A 91 7.30 27.72 -5.12
N SER A 92 7.55 28.23 -6.32
CA SER A 92 8.78 28.99 -6.61
C SER A 92 8.85 30.35 -5.93
N LEU A 93 7.70 31.01 -5.71
CA LEU A 93 7.59 32.32 -5.06
C LEU A 93 7.39 32.25 -3.53
N GLY A 94 6.85 31.14 -3.01
CA GLY A 94 6.59 30.93 -1.58
C GLY A 94 7.85 30.77 -0.72
N PHE A 95 8.99 30.44 -1.33
CA PHE A 95 10.29 30.42 -0.65
C PHE A 95 10.80 31.82 -0.26
N PHE A 96 10.24 32.89 -0.83
CA PHE A 96 10.72 34.27 -0.67
C PHE A 96 9.72 35.28 -0.12
N GLY A 97 8.49 34.94 0.21
CA GLY A 97 7.55 35.97 0.68
C GLY A 97 6.26 35.48 1.34
N GLN A 98 6.06 35.96 2.56
CA GLN A 98 4.80 36.07 3.34
C GLN A 98 3.75 34.96 3.18
N GLN A 99 3.70 34.09 4.21
CA GLN A 99 2.53 33.41 4.78
C GLN A 99 1.26 33.29 3.91
N LYS A 100 1.30 32.52 2.84
CA LYS A 100 0.16 31.73 2.38
C LYS A 100 0.55 30.26 2.51
N LYS A 101 -0.17 29.54 3.39
CA LYS A 101 -0.02 28.11 3.57
C LYS A 101 -0.11 27.43 2.21
N MET A 102 1.00 26.89 1.74
CA MET A 102 1.00 25.97 0.63
C MET A 102 0.71 24.60 1.22
N ASP A 103 -0.48 24.08 0.92
CA ASP A 103 -0.88 22.81 1.50
C ASP A 103 -0.31 21.61 0.72
N ALA A 104 -0.05 21.71 -0.61
CA ALA A 104 0.53 20.65 -1.45
C ALA A 104 0.87 21.13 -2.88
N LEU A 105 1.59 20.27 -3.64
CA LEU A 105 1.92 20.50 -5.07
C LEU A 105 0.78 20.14 -6.02
N LEU A 106 -0.05 19.15 -5.65
CA LEU A 106 -1.08 18.56 -6.49
C LEU A 106 -2.43 18.61 -5.78
N ASP A 107 -3.49 18.92 -6.52
CA ASP A 107 -4.86 18.82 -6.02
C ASP A 107 -5.40 17.41 -6.20
N THR A 108 -5.85 16.77 -5.09
CA THR A 108 -6.38 15.41 -5.05
C THR A 108 -7.91 15.36 -4.98
N SER A 109 -8.60 16.47 -5.26
CA SER A 109 -10.07 16.47 -5.35
C SER A 109 -10.62 15.44 -6.34
N PRO A 110 -9.97 15.18 -7.51
CA PRO A 110 -10.40 14.10 -8.40
C PRO A 110 -10.34 12.72 -7.75
N LEU A 111 -9.29 12.42 -6.95
CA LEU A 111 -9.19 11.14 -6.23
C LEU A 111 -10.34 10.95 -5.24
N LEU A 112 -10.71 12.00 -4.52
CA LEU A 112 -11.88 11.93 -3.62
C LEU A 112 -13.17 11.62 -4.38
N GLN A 113 -13.36 12.23 -5.56
CA GLN A 113 -14.51 11.94 -6.42
C GLN A 113 -14.48 10.49 -6.93
N LEU A 114 -13.30 10.01 -7.34
CA LEU A 114 -13.11 8.63 -7.79
C LEU A 114 -13.45 7.64 -6.67
N ILE A 115 -12.94 7.85 -5.47
CA ILE A 115 -13.20 7.01 -4.30
C ILE A 115 -14.71 6.99 -3.99
N ASN A 116 -15.36 8.14 -3.90
CA ASN A 116 -16.79 8.23 -3.62
C ASN A 116 -17.67 7.59 -4.72
N LYS A 117 -17.24 7.65 -5.96
CA LYS A 117 -17.93 7.04 -7.10
C LYS A 117 -17.89 5.51 -7.05
N HIS A 118 -16.75 4.95 -6.61
CA HIS A 118 -16.48 3.51 -6.72
C HIS A 118 -16.58 2.75 -5.39
N CYS A 119 -16.59 3.43 -4.24
CA CYS A 119 -16.70 2.84 -2.91
C CYS A 119 -17.97 3.30 -2.20
N ASP A 120 -18.89 2.38 -2.01
CA ASP A 120 -20.04 2.59 -1.13
C ASP A 120 -19.67 2.16 0.30
N PHE A 121 -19.19 3.11 1.10
CA PHE A 121 -18.70 2.85 2.46
C PHE A 121 -19.77 2.27 3.40
N LEU A 122 -21.06 2.50 3.14
CA LEU A 122 -22.14 1.90 3.91
C LEU A 122 -22.17 0.37 3.79
N LYS A 123 -21.69 -0.17 2.66
CA LYS A 123 -21.59 -1.61 2.45
C LYS A 123 -20.53 -2.26 3.35
N ILE A 124 -19.49 -1.55 3.76
CA ILE A 124 -18.47 -2.09 4.67
C ILE A 124 -19.12 -2.59 5.95
N LYS A 125 -19.95 -1.75 6.59
CA LYS A 125 -20.68 -2.15 7.81
C LYS A 125 -21.62 -3.32 7.53
N LYS A 126 -22.38 -3.27 6.45
CA LYS A 126 -23.29 -4.35 6.06
C LYS A 126 -22.55 -5.69 5.87
N ASN A 127 -21.39 -5.66 5.21
CA ASN A 127 -20.56 -6.84 4.94
C ASN A 127 -19.92 -7.40 6.22
N LEU A 128 -19.50 -6.52 7.14
CA LEU A 128 -19.05 -6.90 8.48
C LEU A 128 -20.19 -7.57 9.28
N ASP A 129 -21.36 -6.94 9.34
CA ASP A 129 -22.53 -7.46 10.06
C ASP A 129 -23.00 -8.82 9.46
N ALA A 130 -22.79 -9.04 8.17
CA ALA A 130 -23.06 -10.31 7.48
C ALA A 130 -21.96 -11.37 7.71
N GLY A 131 -20.86 -11.03 8.39
CA GLY A 131 -19.74 -11.94 8.68
C GLY A 131 -18.92 -12.34 7.46
N LEU A 132 -18.87 -11.48 6.43
CA LEU A 132 -18.09 -11.73 5.23
C LEU A 132 -16.59 -11.52 5.48
N PHE A 133 -16.24 -10.66 6.40
CA PHE A 133 -14.93 -10.44 7.00
C PHE A 133 -15.11 -9.84 8.39
N GLU A 134 -14.03 -9.72 9.19
CA GLU A 134 -14.12 -9.29 10.60
C GLU A 134 -13.62 -7.86 10.81
N SER A 135 -12.65 -7.40 10.00
CA SER A 135 -12.03 -6.09 10.21
C SER A 135 -11.45 -5.49 8.94
N LEU A 136 -11.68 -4.20 8.76
CA LEU A 136 -10.96 -3.34 7.82
C LEU A 136 -10.08 -2.37 8.60
N ILE A 137 -8.81 -2.28 8.22
CA ILE A 137 -7.79 -1.44 8.86
C ILE A 137 -7.21 -0.49 7.82
N ILE A 138 -7.32 0.81 8.05
CA ILE A 138 -6.70 1.85 7.23
C ILE A 138 -5.72 2.62 8.12
N THR A 139 -4.44 2.65 7.72
CA THR A 139 -3.41 3.34 8.51
C THR A 139 -3.05 4.68 7.90
N ALA A 140 -3.04 5.74 8.71
CA ALA A 140 -2.59 7.08 8.34
C ALA A 140 -1.60 7.64 9.37
N ASN A 141 -0.78 8.60 8.97
CA ASN A 141 0.14 9.30 9.85
C ASN A 141 -0.51 10.58 10.38
N ASN A 142 -0.54 10.76 11.68
CA ASN A 142 -1.06 11.99 12.30
C ASN A 142 0.06 13.03 12.43
N TYR A 143 -0.10 14.18 11.80
CA TYR A 143 0.90 15.24 11.82
C TYR A 143 0.99 15.98 13.16
N ASN A 144 -0.09 15.98 13.95
CA ASN A 144 -0.10 16.66 15.25
C ASN A 144 0.70 15.91 16.31
N SER A 145 0.62 14.56 16.32
CA SER A 145 1.33 13.70 17.29
C SER A 145 2.57 13.04 16.71
N GLY A 146 2.72 12.98 15.39
CA GLY A 146 3.76 12.20 14.69
C GLY A 146 3.59 10.68 14.84
N ALA A 147 2.41 10.19 15.21
CA ALA A 147 2.12 8.78 15.42
C ALA A 147 1.36 8.17 14.23
N ALA A 148 1.52 6.87 14.01
CA ALA A 148 0.68 6.11 13.10
C ALA A 148 -0.67 5.80 13.77
N PHE A 149 -1.76 6.10 13.08
CA PHE A 149 -3.13 5.83 13.49
C PHE A 149 -3.71 4.74 12.60
N SER A 150 -4.11 3.62 13.20
CA SER A 150 -4.88 2.58 12.52
C SER A 150 -6.36 2.82 12.80
N PHE A 151 -7.08 3.33 11.81
CA PHE A 151 -8.54 3.41 11.81
C PHE A 151 -9.08 2.03 11.54
N ILE A 152 -9.91 1.51 12.44
CA ILE A 152 -10.37 0.12 12.39
C ILE A 152 -11.89 0.11 12.40
N GLN A 153 -12.48 -0.49 11.38
CA GLN A 153 -13.89 -0.86 11.38
C GLN A 153 -14.00 -2.37 11.57
N SER A 154 -14.64 -2.78 12.67
CA SER A 154 -14.71 -4.18 13.07
C SER A 154 -16.01 -4.48 13.82
N THR A 155 -16.43 -5.74 13.81
CA THR A 155 -17.50 -6.24 14.66
C THR A 155 -17.07 -6.38 16.13
N SER A 156 -15.75 -6.45 16.39
CA SER A 156 -15.22 -6.54 17.75
C SER A 156 -15.09 -5.18 18.41
N SER A 157 -15.67 -5.02 19.61
CA SER A 157 -15.58 -3.79 20.41
C SER A 157 -14.32 -3.71 21.29
N LYS A 158 -13.51 -4.76 21.37
CA LYS A 158 -12.35 -4.86 22.29
C LYS A 158 -11.03 -4.51 21.60
N LEU A 159 -10.95 -3.33 21.01
CA LEU A 159 -9.77 -2.98 20.21
C LEU A 159 -9.25 -1.60 20.60
N THR A 160 -8.43 -1.57 21.62
CA THR A 160 -7.59 -0.40 21.88
C THR A 160 -6.19 -0.87 22.20
N TRP A 161 -5.26 -0.61 21.31
CA TRP A 161 -3.84 -0.57 21.68
C TRP A 161 -3.35 0.85 21.54
N GLN A 162 -2.62 1.28 22.51
CA GLN A 162 -1.91 2.52 22.50
C GLN A 162 -0.45 2.21 22.84
N ASP A 163 0.41 2.45 21.87
CA ASP A 163 1.85 2.43 22.03
C ASP A 163 2.36 3.85 21.79
N SER A 164 3.57 4.19 22.21
CA SER A 164 4.11 5.55 22.15
C SER A 164 4.05 6.22 20.77
N ARG A 165 3.97 5.43 19.71
CA ARG A 165 3.95 5.91 18.30
C ARG A 165 2.89 5.26 17.43
N ARG A 166 2.02 4.43 17.98
CA ARG A 166 0.97 3.71 17.24
C ARG A 166 -0.31 3.65 18.05
N LEU A 167 -1.39 4.08 17.44
CA LEU A 167 -2.71 4.08 18.07
C LEU A 167 -3.71 3.35 17.17
N ALA A 168 -4.64 2.65 17.79
CA ALA A 168 -5.82 2.11 17.11
C ALA A 168 -7.06 2.89 17.52
N LEU A 169 -7.86 3.25 16.52
CA LEU A 169 -9.13 3.92 16.72
C LEU A 169 -10.24 3.11 16.02
N LEU A 170 -11.25 2.73 16.80
CA LEU A 170 -12.50 2.23 16.21
C LEU A 170 -13.19 3.37 15.48
N SER A 171 -13.46 3.19 14.21
CA SER A 171 -14.02 4.20 13.32
C SER A 171 -14.92 3.55 12.28
N ASN A 172 -15.97 4.22 11.87
CA ASN A 172 -16.58 3.91 10.58
C ASN A 172 -15.64 4.43 9.50
N ILE A 173 -15.16 3.55 8.64
CA ILE A 173 -14.25 3.94 7.57
C ILE A 173 -15.04 4.68 6.49
N GLU A 174 -14.55 5.84 6.11
CA GLU A 174 -15.10 6.74 5.10
C GLU A 174 -14.01 7.21 4.14
N ALA A 175 -14.40 7.89 3.07
CA ALA A 175 -13.47 8.38 2.05
C ALA A 175 -12.32 9.20 2.63
N GLU A 176 -12.58 10.01 3.68
CA GLU A 176 -11.55 10.83 4.33
C GLU A 176 -10.42 10.00 4.98
N HIS A 177 -10.73 8.83 5.51
CA HIS A 177 -9.71 7.93 6.09
C HIS A 177 -8.81 7.34 4.98
N VAL A 178 -9.39 6.98 3.84
CA VAL A 178 -8.67 6.48 2.67
C VAL A 178 -7.82 7.59 2.06
N MET A 179 -8.38 8.79 1.91
CA MET A 179 -7.66 9.98 1.44
C MET A 179 -6.50 10.34 2.37
N ALA A 180 -6.71 10.31 3.70
CA ALA A 180 -5.67 10.58 4.69
C ALA A 180 -4.51 9.58 4.58
N SER A 181 -4.85 8.29 4.43
CA SER A 181 -3.86 7.23 4.23
C SER A 181 -3.07 7.38 2.93
N SER A 182 -3.63 8.01 1.90
CA SER A 182 -3.04 8.16 0.57
C SER A 182 -2.43 9.55 0.32
N ALA A 183 -2.40 10.43 1.34
CA ALA A 183 -1.91 11.80 1.22
C ALA A 183 -0.38 11.83 1.31
N ILE A 184 0.31 11.56 0.16
CA ILE A 184 1.77 11.55 0.06
C ILE A 184 2.34 12.90 0.48
N PRO A 185 3.24 12.94 1.48
CA PRO A 185 3.80 14.20 1.99
C PRO A 185 4.40 15.07 0.88
N MET A 186 4.17 16.38 0.96
CA MET A 186 4.61 17.42 0.01
C MET A 186 3.92 17.35 -1.36
N LEU A 187 3.53 16.17 -1.84
CA LEU A 187 2.86 16.01 -3.13
C LEU A 187 1.36 16.23 -3.01
N PHE A 188 0.71 15.62 -2.03
CA PHE A 188 -0.72 15.65 -1.81
C PHE A 188 -1.07 16.42 -0.52
N PRO A 189 -2.21 17.12 -0.48
CA PRO A 189 -2.61 17.88 0.70
C PRO A 189 -2.90 16.98 1.89
N PRO A 190 -2.53 17.41 3.12
CA PRO A 190 -2.92 16.71 4.33
C PRO A 190 -4.44 16.74 4.50
N ILE A 191 -5.01 15.65 4.97
CA ILE A 191 -6.46 15.50 5.15
C ILE A 191 -6.83 15.77 6.60
N LYS A 192 -7.83 16.61 6.80
CA LYS A 192 -8.36 16.91 8.12
C LYS A 192 -9.46 15.92 8.49
N ILE A 193 -9.26 15.20 9.61
CA ILE A 193 -10.28 14.33 10.22
C ILE A 193 -10.53 14.85 11.63
N GLY A 194 -11.76 15.29 11.89
CA GLY A 194 -12.07 15.97 13.15
C GLY A 194 -11.27 17.27 13.30
N THR A 195 -10.45 17.34 14.36
CA THR A 195 -9.58 18.50 14.65
C THR A 195 -8.13 18.31 14.22
N GLN A 196 -7.75 17.14 13.69
CA GLN A 196 -6.37 16.77 13.42
C GLN A 196 -6.10 16.61 11.92
N TYR A 197 -4.82 16.74 11.55
CA TYR A 197 -4.37 16.58 10.18
C TYR A 197 -3.58 15.27 10.01
N TYR A 198 -3.87 14.59 8.92
CA TYR A 198 -3.27 13.30 8.61
C TYR A 198 -2.62 13.30 7.22
N GLY A 199 -1.62 12.47 7.06
CA GLY A 199 -0.95 12.19 5.81
C GLY A 199 -0.71 10.70 5.63
N ASP A 200 0.01 10.34 4.56
CA ASP A 200 0.25 8.96 4.15
C ASP A 200 0.77 8.10 5.31
N GLY A 201 0.10 6.98 5.51
CA GLY A 201 0.40 6.05 6.59
C GLY A 201 1.79 5.42 6.50
N CYS A 202 2.36 5.30 5.31
CA CYS A 202 3.69 4.72 5.11
C CYS A 202 4.78 5.47 5.89
N VAL A 203 4.61 6.78 6.13
CA VAL A 203 5.59 7.62 6.84
C VAL A 203 5.98 7.05 8.21
N ARG A 204 5.07 6.39 8.90
CA ARG A 204 5.28 5.86 10.26
C ARG A 204 4.94 4.38 10.41
N ASN A 205 4.47 3.72 9.36
CA ASN A 205 4.05 2.33 9.41
C ASN A 205 5.23 1.36 9.17
N ASN A 206 6.19 1.35 10.08
CA ASN A 206 7.37 0.49 10.00
C ASN A 206 7.08 -1.01 10.27
N THR A 207 5.87 -1.36 10.68
CA THR A 207 5.41 -2.73 10.95
C THR A 207 3.98 -2.89 10.46
N PRO A 208 3.76 -2.93 9.13
CA PRO A 208 2.43 -2.96 8.54
C PRO A 208 1.61 -4.21 8.89
N CYS A 209 2.25 -5.30 9.25
CA CYS A 209 1.57 -6.52 9.70
C CYS A 209 1.05 -6.42 11.15
N SER A 210 1.66 -5.56 11.98
CA SER A 210 1.36 -5.45 13.41
C SER A 210 -0.11 -5.16 13.73
N PRO A 211 -0.83 -4.23 13.05
CA PRO A 211 -2.25 -4.02 13.31
C PRO A 211 -3.09 -5.29 13.12
N SER A 212 -2.85 -6.04 12.05
CA SER A 212 -3.57 -7.28 11.77
C SER A 212 -3.27 -8.39 12.77
N LEU A 213 -2.01 -8.51 13.21
CA LEU A 213 -1.62 -9.45 14.28
C LEU A 213 -2.32 -9.12 15.61
N ARG A 214 -2.43 -7.83 15.93
CA ARG A 214 -3.16 -7.37 17.14
C ARG A 214 -4.67 -7.60 17.04
N MET A 215 -5.21 -7.72 15.82
CA MET A 215 -6.59 -8.12 15.53
C MET A 215 -6.78 -9.63 15.58
N GLY A 216 -5.74 -10.41 15.86
CA GLY A 216 -5.79 -11.86 15.97
C GLY A 216 -5.59 -12.60 14.66
N ALA A 217 -4.88 -12.02 13.69
CA ALA A 217 -4.46 -12.75 12.50
C ALA A 217 -3.54 -13.91 12.88
N GLU A 218 -3.84 -15.09 12.36
CA GLU A 218 -3.09 -16.34 12.54
C GLU A 218 -2.25 -16.69 11.31
N LYS A 219 -2.62 -16.15 10.14
CA LYS A 219 -1.88 -16.23 8.88
C LYS A 219 -1.85 -14.85 8.23
N ILE A 220 -0.78 -14.51 7.54
CA ILE A 220 -0.60 -13.20 6.88
C ILE A 220 -0.27 -13.39 5.42
N PHE A 221 -1.13 -12.89 4.53
CA PHE A 221 -0.88 -12.78 3.10
C PHE A 221 -0.57 -11.32 2.75
N VAL A 222 0.61 -11.09 2.20
CA VAL A 222 1.11 -9.75 1.90
C VAL A 222 1.25 -9.58 0.39
N ILE A 223 0.82 -8.43 -0.13
CA ILE A 223 1.13 -8.04 -1.49
C ILE A 223 2.01 -6.79 -1.42
N GLY A 224 3.31 -6.99 -1.66
CA GLY A 224 4.30 -5.93 -1.80
C GLY A 224 4.21 -5.23 -3.16
N VAL A 225 4.89 -4.10 -3.31
CA VAL A 225 4.93 -3.34 -4.57
C VAL A 225 6.37 -3.02 -5.00
N ARG A 226 7.32 -3.71 -4.40
CA ARG A 226 8.74 -3.61 -4.72
C ARG A 226 9.30 -4.97 -5.06
N LYS A 227 10.14 -5.03 -6.09
CA LYS A 227 10.90 -6.24 -6.40
C LYS A 227 11.77 -6.64 -5.21
N GLN A 228 11.64 -7.87 -4.76
CA GLN A 228 12.57 -8.41 -3.76
C GLN A 228 13.95 -8.61 -4.40
N MET A 229 14.98 -8.17 -3.70
CA MET A 229 16.35 -8.46 -4.09
C MET A 229 16.78 -9.76 -3.41
N ASP A 230 17.09 -10.77 -4.20
CA ASP A 230 17.72 -11.98 -3.70
C ASP A 230 19.15 -11.67 -3.26
N LEU A 231 19.31 -11.39 -1.97
CA LEU A 231 20.63 -11.17 -1.36
C LEU A 231 21.50 -12.45 -1.28
N GLU A 232 20.91 -13.60 -1.56
CA GLU A 232 21.57 -14.90 -1.34
C GLU A 232 22.45 -15.40 -2.49
N ILE A 233 22.34 -14.83 -3.71
CA ILE A 233 22.97 -15.47 -4.89
C ILE A 233 24.45 -15.16 -5.07
N SER A 234 25.10 -14.23 -4.38
CA SER A 234 26.47 -13.95 -4.78
C SER A 234 27.51 -13.61 -3.73
N GLY A 235 27.20 -13.44 -2.46
CA GLY A 235 28.25 -13.02 -1.49
C GLY A 235 29.07 -11.79 -1.94
N ARG A 236 28.70 -11.18 -3.06
CA ARG A 236 29.31 -9.96 -3.59
C ARG A 236 28.42 -8.76 -3.23
N PRO A 237 29.01 -7.67 -2.73
CA PRO A 237 28.27 -6.43 -2.62
C PRO A 237 27.68 -6.13 -4.01
N MET A 238 26.36 -5.95 -4.08
CA MET A 238 25.71 -5.55 -5.33
C MET A 238 26.41 -4.29 -5.84
N ALA A 239 27.05 -4.39 -7.00
CA ALA A 239 27.45 -3.21 -7.73
C ALA A 239 26.19 -2.38 -7.99
N PRO A 240 26.20 -1.07 -7.68
CA PRO A 240 25.06 -0.22 -7.94
C PRO A 240 24.70 -0.36 -9.42
N THR A 241 23.45 -0.74 -9.70
CA THR A 241 22.92 -1.01 -11.06
C THR A 241 23.06 0.21 -11.98
N GLN A 242 23.30 1.40 -11.43
CA GLN A 242 23.71 2.61 -12.15
C GLN A 242 24.69 3.39 -11.27
N SER A 243 25.96 3.40 -11.66
CA SER A 243 26.94 4.32 -11.08
C SER A 243 26.74 5.71 -11.67
N PHE A 244 25.88 6.51 -11.06
CA PHE A 244 25.83 7.93 -11.38
C PHE A 244 27.15 8.57 -10.93
N GLN A 245 27.90 9.12 -11.87
CA GLN A 245 29.10 9.89 -11.56
C GLN A 245 28.69 11.32 -11.20
N GLY A 246 29.09 11.80 -10.03
CA GLY A 246 28.85 13.17 -9.57
C GLY A 246 28.02 13.28 -8.29
N ALA A 247 27.80 14.52 -7.82
CA ALA A 247 26.96 14.80 -6.68
C ALA A 247 25.49 14.48 -6.99
N PRO A 248 24.72 13.91 -6.02
CA PRO A 248 23.31 13.59 -6.26
C PRO A 248 22.49 14.87 -6.49
N SER A 249 21.57 14.83 -7.45
CA SER A 249 20.60 15.90 -7.66
C SER A 249 19.56 15.94 -6.53
N MET A 250 18.82 17.06 -6.41
CA MET A 250 17.74 17.19 -5.41
C MET A 250 16.66 16.13 -5.63
N ILE A 251 16.33 15.80 -6.89
CA ILE A 251 15.33 14.76 -7.21
C ILE A 251 15.81 13.39 -6.74
N ARG A 252 17.10 13.08 -6.87
CA ARG A 252 17.68 11.82 -6.41
C ARG A 252 17.64 11.68 -4.90
N ILE A 253 17.96 12.76 -4.17
CA ILE A 253 17.87 12.80 -2.70
C ILE A 253 16.41 12.58 -2.29
N PHE A 254 15.48 13.30 -2.91
CA PHE A 254 14.04 13.19 -2.63
C PHE A 254 13.51 11.79 -2.95
N ASN A 255 13.93 11.21 -4.07
CA ASN A 255 13.60 9.84 -4.46
C ASN A 255 14.07 8.82 -3.41
N THR A 256 15.30 8.96 -2.92
CA THR A 256 15.85 8.10 -1.87
C THR A 256 15.04 8.21 -0.57
N LEU A 257 14.67 9.42 -0.17
CA LEU A 257 13.84 9.64 1.02
C LEU A 257 12.43 9.05 0.87
N LEU A 258 11.79 9.24 -0.29
CA LEU A 258 10.48 8.65 -0.56
C LEU A 258 10.52 7.12 -0.52
N ASN A 259 11.54 6.51 -1.12
CA ASN A 259 11.70 5.06 -1.10
C ASN A 259 11.87 4.50 0.30
N ALA A 260 12.74 5.11 1.09
CA ALA A 260 12.97 4.71 2.48
C ALA A 260 11.69 4.80 3.33
N VAL A 261 10.82 5.78 3.02
CA VAL A 261 9.58 6.00 3.77
C VAL A 261 8.42 5.14 3.26
N LEU A 262 8.29 4.97 1.94
CA LEU A 262 7.07 4.41 1.34
C LEU A 262 7.18 2.92 0.99
N LEU A 263 8.38 2.38 0.73
CA LEU A 263 8.54 1.04 0.17
C LEU A 263 9.17 -0.01 1.08
N ASP A 264 10.03 0.38 2.01
CA ASP A 264 10.93 -0.58 2.66
C ASP A 264 10.32 -1.36 3.83
N SER A 265 9.09 -1.06 4.25
CA SER A 265 8.59 -1.54 5.55
C SER A 265 7.94 -2.93 5.50
N VAL A 266 7.23 -3.28 4.43
CA VAL A 266 6.39 -4.51 4.44
C VAL A 266 7.21 -5.78 4.29
N GLU A 267 8.18 -5.79 3.38
CA GLU A 267 9.06 -6.94 3.17
C GLU A 267 9.97 -7.18 4.38
N GLN A 268 10.44 -6.10 5.01
CA GLN A 268 11.23 -6.21 6.25
C GLN A 268 10.40 -6.79 7.39
N ASP A 269 9.13 -6.42 7.50
CA ASP A 269 8.25 -6.92 8.55
C ASP A 269 7.92 -8.41 8.35
N VAL A 270 7.70 -8.84 7.10
CA VAL A 270 7.53 -10.26 6.75
C VAL A 270 8.78 -11.07 7.11
N ARG A 271 9.99 -10.58 6.75
CA ARG A 271 11.25 -11.26 7.13
C ARG A 271 11.42 -11.38 8.65
N ARG A 272 10.98 -10.35 9.42
CA ARG A 272 11.00 -10.43 10.89
C ARG A 272 10.07 -11.53 11.40
N ILE A 273 8.86 -11.65 10.84
CA ILE A 273 7.92 -12.71 11.20
C ILE A 273 8.51 -14.08 10.87
N GLN A 274 9.08 -14.27 9.68
CA GLN A 274 9.73 -15.52 9.27
C GLN A 274 10.88 -15.88 10.22
N ARG A 275 11.74 -14.92 10.56
CA ARG A 275 12.84 -15.14 11.51
C ARG A 275 12.35 -15.50 12.92
N ILE A 276 11.23 -14.91 13.38
CA ILE A 276 10.61 -15.28 14.66
C ILE A 276 10.07 -16.71 14.57
N ASN A 277 9.45 -17.10 13.45
CA ASN A 277 8.98 -18.48 13.25
C ASN A 277 10.13 -19.50 13.31
N GLU A 278 11.27 -19.20 12.68
CA GLU A 278 12.49 -20.04 12.75
C GLU A 278 13.01 -20.17 14.19
N LEU A 279 13.00 -19.08 14.95
CA LEU A 279 13.40 -19.10 16.37
C LEU A 279 12.45 -19.97 17.21
N ILE A 280 11.14 -19.89 16.96
CA ILE A 280 10.14 -20.73 17.65
C ILE A 280 10.40 -22.22 17.37
N ASP A 281 10.75 -22.57 16.13
CA ASP A 281 11.13 -23.95 15.78
C ASP A 281 12.36 -24.44 16.54
N GLY A 282 13.35 -23.60 16.70
CA GLY A 282 14.59 -23.92 17.41
C GLY A 282 14.46 -24.06 18.93
N ILE A 283 13.45 -23.43 19.55
CA ILE A 283 13.33 -23.38 21.01
C ILE A 283 12.67 -24.65 21.58
N GLY A 284 11.82 -25.32 20.84
CA GLY A 284 11.05 -26.48 21.29
C GLY A 284 9.97 -26.15 22.36
N PRO A 285 9.00 -27.07 22.56
CA PRO A 285 7.82 -26.78 23.42
C PRO A 285 8.15 -26.47 24.89
N SER A 286 9.18 -27.11 25.44
CA SER A 286 9.54 -26.97 26.87
C SER A 286 10.16 -25.61 27.21
N ALA A 287 10.70 -24.90 26.26
CA ALA A 287 11.38 -23.61 26.44
C ALA A 287 10.54 -22.42 25.95
N ASN A 288 9.28 -22.62 25.61
CA ASN A 288 8.34 -21.59 25.14
C ASN A 288 7.37 -21.17 26.26
N PRO A 289 7.83 -20.48 27.33
CA PRO A 289 7.04 -20.23 28.54
C PRO A 289 5.89 -19.23 28.32
N LYS A 290 5.89 -18.48 27.19
CA LYS A 290 4.87 -17.49 26.85
C LYS A 290 3.86 -17.98 25.82
N GLY A 291 3.97 -19.24 25.37
CA GLY A 291 3.07 -19.79 24.36
C GLY A 291 3.15 -19.07 23.00
N PHE A 292 4.34 -18.63 22.59
CA PHE A 292 4.51 -18.10 21.24
C PHE A 292 4.13 -19.16 20.21
N HIS A 293 3.41 -18.78 19.18
CA HIS A 293 3.04 -19.63 18.06
C HIS A 293 3.53 -19.01 16.74
N LYS A 294 3.76 -19.87 15.78
CA LYS A 294 4.16 -19.44 14.45
C LYS A 294 3.02 -18.69 13.76
N ILE A 295 3.38 -17.72 12.97
CA ILE A 295 2.48 -16.99 12.08
C ILE A 295 2.95 -17.24 10.64
N PRO A 296 2.31 -18.17 9.89
CA PRO A 296 2.62 -18.33 8.47
C PRO A 296 2.43 -17.00 7.72
N ALA A 297 3.45 -16.62 6.97
CA ALA A 297 3.45 -15.37 6.22
C ALA A 297 3.91 -15.63 4.78
N LEU A 298 3.06 -15.32 3.80
CA LEU A 298 3.37 -15.39 2.38
C LEU A 298 3.33 -13.97 1.80
N CYS A 299 4.41 -13.60 1.11
CA CYS A 299 4.54 -12.31 0.44
C CYS A 299 4.71 -12.51 -1.06
N ILE A 300 3.80 -11.96 -1.85
CA ILE A 300 3.93 -11.85 -3.30
C ILE A 300 4.45 -10.47 -3.63
N SER A 301 5.52 -10.40 -4.41
CA SER A 301 6.23 -9.17 -4.78
C SER A 301 6.54 -9.16 -6.27
N PRO A 302 6.68 -7.96 -6.90
CA PRO A 302 6.94 -7.83 -8.33
C PRO A 302 8.19 -8.59 -8.80
N SER A 303 8.05 -9.33 -9.90
CA SER A 303 9.16 -10.02 -10.57
C SER A 303 10.08 -9.07 -11.34
N GLU A 304 9.53 -7.93 -11.81
CA GLU A 304 10.28 -6.88 -12.49
C GLU A 304 10.39 -5.60 -11.64
N ASP A 305 11.36 -4.74 -11.96
CA ASP A 305 11.50 -3.43 -11.30
C ASP A 305 10.45 -2.45 -11.86
N ILE A 306 9.48 -2.08 -11.02
CA ILE A 306 8.39 -1.16 -11.41
C ILE A 306 8.93 0.25 -11.70
N GLY A 307 9.99 0.69 -11.02
CA GLY A 307 10.65 1.97 -11.29
C GLY A 307 11.22 2.02 -12.70
N GLU A 308 11.85 0.94 -13.14
CA GLU A 308 12.38 0.83 -14.52
C GLU A 308 11.26 0.82 -15.56
N ILE A 309 10.16 0.11 -15.31
CA ILE A 309 8.97 0.13 -16.18
C ILE A 309 8.40 1.56 -16.28
N ALA A 310 8.32 2.27 -15.17
CA ALA A 310 7.84 3.66 -15.16
C ALA A 310 8.77 4.60 -15.92
N ARG A 311 10.09 4.42 -15.80
CA ARG A 311 11.09 5.20 -16.55
C ARG A 311 10.89 5.08 -18.06
N GLN A 312 10.66 3.86 -18.56
CA GLN A 312 10.41 3.59 -19.97
C GLN A 312 9.12 4.25 -20.46
N GLN A 313 8.14 4.45 -19.60
CA GLN A 313 6.83 5.03 -19.91
C GLN A 313 6.69 6.50 -19.47
N ALA A 314 7.76 7.14 -19.01
CA ALA A 314 7.73 8.53 -18.52
C ALA A 314 7.21 9.57 -19.52
N HIS A 315 7.25 9.24 -20.82
CA HIS A 315 6.74 10.10 -21.91
C HIS A 315 5.20 10.24 -21.89
N HIS A 316 4.47 9.34 -21.25
CA HIS A 316 3.02 9.40 -21.09
C HIS A 316 2.57 10.37 -19.98
N LEU A 317 3.48 10.80 -19.10
CA LEU A 317 3.15 11.78 -18.07
C LEU A 317 2.67 13.11 -18.66
N PRO A 318 1.71 13.79 -17.97
CA PRO A 318 1.33 15.16 -18.31
C PRO A 318 2.56 16.06 -18.46
N ARG A 319 2.57 16.90 -19.51
CA ARG A 319 3.74 17.75 -19.83
C ARG A 319 4.21 18.60 -18.65
N LEU A 320 3.28 19.13 -17.85
CA LEU A 320 3.60 19.97 -16.69
C LEU A 320 4.37 19.21 -15.63
N ILE A 321 3.98 17.97 -15.30
CA ILE A 321 4.68 17.14 -14.33
C ILE A 321 6.08 16.81 -14.84
N ARG A 322 6.20 16.42 -16.08
CA ARG A 322 7.49 16.11 -16.72
C ARG A 322 8.43 17.32 -16.71
N MET A 323 7.91 18.52 -17.02
CA MET A 323 8.68 19.77 -16.94
C MET A 323 9.11 20.11 -15.52
N SER A 324 8.23 19.93 -14.51
CA SER A 324 8.55 20.17 -13.11
C SER A 324 9.65 19.23 -12.61
N ILE A 325 9.59 17.94 -12.96
CA ILE A 325 10.64 16.97 -12.64
C ILE A 325 11.96 17.35 -13.31
N SER A 326 11.91 17.69 -14.62
CA SER A 326 13.11 18.08 -15.36
C SER A 326 13.77 19.35 -14.87
N ALA A 327 13.04 20.22 -14.15
CA ALA A 327 13.60 21.44 -13.56
C ALA A 327 14.46 21.17 -12.30
N ILE A 328 14.28 20.01 -11.63
CA ILE A 328 14.99 19.66 -10.38
C ILE A 328 15.92 18.45 -10.53
N GLY A 329 15.94 17.79 -11.69
CA GLY A 329 16.83 16.68 -12.02
C GLY A 329 16.45 15.96 -13.31
N SER A 330 17.07 14.82 -13.58
CA SER A 330 16.74 14.02 -14.76
C SER A 330 15.54 13.10 -14.51
N LEU A 331 14.82 12.75 -15.58
CA LEU A 331 13.73 11.77 -15.51
C LEU A 331 14.25 10.38 -15.10
N ASP A 332 15.48 10.05 -15.46
CA ASP A 332 16.12 8.79 -15.07
C ASP A 332 16.33 8.70 -13.54
N GLU A 333 16.68 9.81 -12.91
CA GLU A 333 16.82 9.89 -11.46
C GLU A 333 15.47 9.92 -10.73
N ALA A 334 14.38 10.21 -11.44
CA ALA A 334 13.03 10.29 -10.90
C ALA A 334 12.21 8.99 -11.06
N SER A 335 12.80 7.91 -11.55
CA SER A 335 12.12 6.66 -11.92
C SER A 335 11.16 6.14 -10.84
N GLU A 336 11.55 6.20 -9.59
CA GLU A 336 10.74 5.78 -8.47
C GLU A 336 9.53 6.70 -8.25
N ILE A 337 9.75 8.03 -8.21
CA ILE A 337 8.68 9.03 -8.09
C ILE A 337 7.70 8.90 -9.24
N LEU A 338 8.21 8.69 -10.46
CA LEU A 338 7.40 8.45 -11.64
C LEU A 338 6.45 7.27 -11.44
N SER A 339 6.95 6.17 -10.90
CA SER A 339 6.15 4.96 -10.65
C SER A 339 5.02 5.15 -9.62
N TYR A 340 5.13 6.14 -8.74
CA TYR A 340 4.05 6.51 -7.81
C TYR A 340 2.97 7.36 -8.47
N LEU A 341 3.35 8.22 -9.42
CA LEU A 341 2.47 9.24 -10.00
C LEU A 341 1.95 8.87 -11.40
N LEU A 342 2.45 7.79 -12.01
CA LEU A 342 2.08 7.38 -13.36
C LEU A 342 0.75 6.61 -13.35
N PHE A 343 -0.35 7.31 -13.03
CA PHE A 343 -1.70 6.76 -13.12
C PHE A 343 -2.17 6.80 -14.58
N GLU A 344 -1.54 5.99 -15.42
CA GLU A 344 -1.84 5.89 -16.84
C GLU A 344 -2.29 4.48 -17.20
N THR A 345 -3.32 4.37 -18.03
CA THR A 345 -3.95 3.10 -18.39
C THR A 345 -2.94 2.06 -18.87
N HIS A 346 -1.97 2.45 -19.70
CA HIS A 346 -0.93 1.54 -20.21
C HIS A 346 -0.04 1.01 -19.08
N PHE A 347 0.41 1.88 -18.21
CA PHE A 347 1.26 1.50 -17.07
C PHE A 347 0.50 0.60 -16.10
N CYS A 348 -0.70 0.99 -15.71
CA CYS A 348 -1.51 0.21 -14.78
C CYS A 348 -1.88 -1.17 -15.35
N ARG A 349 -2.19 -1.28 -16.63
CA ARG A 349 -2.46 -2.58 -17.29
C ARG A 349 -1.23 -3.49 -17.29
N LYS A 350 -0.03 -2.95 -17.54
CA LYS A 350 1.22 -3.72 -17.44
C LYS A 350 1.43 -4.25 -16.02
N LEU A 351 1.13 -3.44 -14.99
CA LEU A 351 1.25 -3.87 -13.60
C LEU A 351 0.17 -4.89 -13.21
N LEU A 352 -1.06 -4.75 -13.70
CA LEU A 352 -2.12 -5.75 -13.52
C LEU A 352 -1.70 -7.10 -14.10
N GLU A 353 -1.18 -7.11 -15.33
CA GLU A 353 -0.69 -8.32 -16.00
C GLU A 353 0.48 -8.97 -15.23
N MET A 354 1.46 -8.16 -14.82
CA MET A 354 2.60 -8.64 -14.04
C MET A 354 2.13 -9.25 -12.72
N GLY A 355 1.25 -8.55 -11.97
CA GLY A 355 0.74 -9.08 -10.70
C GLY A 355 -0.04 -10.37 -10.85
N TYR A 356 -0.84 -10.50 -11.90
CA TYR A 356 -1.54 -11.74 -12.23
C TYR A 356 -0.54 -12.88 -12.51
N ASN A 357 0.46 -12.63 -13.36
CA ASN A 357 1.46 -13.63 -13.72
C ASN A 357 2.30 -14.05 -12.50
N ASP A 358 2.69 -13.11 -11.62
CA ASP A 358 3.44 -13.41 -10.41
C ASP A 358 2.62 -14.27 -9.43
N ALA A 359 1.31 -14.03 -9.32
CA ALA A 359 0.43 -14.89 -8.54
C ALA A 359 0.33 -16.29 -9.14
N MET A 360 0.18 -16.40 -10.47
CA MET A 360 0.12 -17.70 -11.15
C MET A 360 1.43 -18.47 -11.05
N ASN A 361 2.58 -17.79 -11.13
CA ASN A 361 3.89 -18.39 -10.92
C ASN A 361 4.08 -18.88 -9.47
N SER A 362 3.41 -18.25 -8.52
CA SER A 362 3.41 -18.61 -7.10
C SER A 362 2.26 -19.55 -6.72
N LYS A 363 1.55 -20.13 -7.69
CA LYS A 363 0.34 -20.93 -7.47
C LYS A 363 0.52 -21.99 -6.39
N HIS A 364 1.57 -22.78 -6.46
CA HIS A 364 1.83 -23.86 -5.48
C HIS A 364 1.95 -23.31 -4.04
N GLN A 365 2.69 -22.22 -3.87
CA GLN A 365 2.86 -21.57 -2.55
C GLN A 365 1.53 -21.01 -2.03
N ILE A 366 0.71 -20.44 -2.93
CA ILE A 366 -0.61 -19.89 -2.59
C ILE A 366 -1.55 -21.04 -2.19
N GLU A 367 -1.60 -22.14 -2.93
CA GLU A 367 -2.40 -23.30 -2.60
C GLU A 367 -1.99 -23.91 -1.26
N GLU A 368 -0.69 -24.10 -1.03
CA GLU A 368 -0.16 -24.56 0.26
C GLU A 368 -0.53 -23.63 1.41
N PHE A 369 -0.41 -22.31 1.21
CA PHE A 369 -0.74 -21.33 2.24
C PHE A 369 -2.22 -21.32 2.61
N PHE A 370 -3.14 -21.40 1.65
CA PHE A 370 -4.57 -21.29 1.91
C PHE A 370 -5.27 -22.64 2.13
N LEU A 371 -4.81 -23.72 1.49
CA LEU A 371 -5.48 -25.03 1.44
C LEU A 371 -4.69 -26.13 2.17
N GLY A 372 -3.41 -25.90 2.46
CA GLY A 372 -2.58 -26.85 3.21
C GLY A 372 -3.04 -26.94 4.68
N ASP A 373 -2.99 -28.15 5.23
CA ASP A 373 -3.15 -28.40 6.66
C ASP A 373 -1.89 -27.87 7.38
N VAL A 374 -2.07 -26.96 8.35
CA VAL A 374 -1.02 -26.34 9.18
C VAL A 374 -0.87 -27.12 10.47
#